data_5341b6f4d29a7ddf0561d98020a1e413
#
_entry.id   5341b6f4d29a7ddf0561d98020a1e413
#
_cell.length_a   1.000
_cell.length_b   1.000
_cell.length_c   1.000
_cell.angle_alpha   90.00
_cell.angle_beta   90.00
_cell.angle_gamma   90.00
#
_symmetry.space_group_name_H-M   'P 1'
#
loop_
_entity.id
_entity.type
_entity.pdbx_description
1 polymer ?
#
loop_
_entity_poly.entity_id
_entity_poly.type
_entity_poly.pdbx_seq_one_letter_code
_entity_poly.pdbx_strand_id
1 'polypeptide(L)'
;MAFTKQDFGLVITALTEWWCPTSMRVSGDESVRGQIQLTDGGRLKMQFPERLVLMSNHQVYTDWIYLWWLAYTNRMHGRIYIILKESLKYIPVIGQGMSFYGFIFMARKWLSDKPRLQHRLEKLKTKNEGSNSGSPAFDPMWLLIFPEGTNLSANTKGRSAAYGQKQGLPSMKHALHPRSTGLFFCLQQLRGTIDWVYDSTVSYEGPPKGSYPDQYFTLRSTYLQGRPPKSVNVHWRRFAMSDIPLDDQPEFEAWLLARWLEKDQLLDQCFETGRFPTALAGSIEAESVPKKQKIAAADGYAETP
;
A
#
# COMPACT_ATOMS: atom_id res chain seq x y z
N MET A 1 -5.93 17.85 -13.86
CA MET A 1 -5.82 17.16 -12.55
C MET A 1 -4.89 15.95 -12.57
N ALA A 2 -5.01 15.00 -13.48
CA ALA A 2 -4.14 13.83 -13.52
C ALA A 2 -2.65 14.20 -13.70
N PHE A 3 -2.32 15.10 -14.61
CA PHE A 3 -0.94 15.57 -14.85
C PHE A 3 -0.32 16.21 -13.61
N THR A 4 -1.00 17.15 -12.97
CA THR A 4 -0.49 17.83 -11.77
C THR A 4 -0.24 16.87 -10.61
N LYS A 5 -1.09 15.84 -10.46
CA LYS A 5 -0.91 14.78 -9.48
C LYS A 5 0.25 13.86 -9.84
N GLN A 6 0.44 13.60 -11.13
CA GLN A 6 1.58 12.86 -11.67
C GLN A 6 2.89 13.57 -11.35
N ASP A 7 2.98 14.87 -11.64
CA ASP A 7 4.17 15.68 -11.35
C ASP A 7 4.46 15.75 -9.85
N PHE A 8 3.42 15.91 -9.02
CA PHE A 8 3.58 15.86 -7.56
C PHE A 8 4.09 14.50 -7.09
N GLY A 9 3.57 13.40 -7.64
CA GLY A 9 4.06 12.05 -7.36
C GLY A 9 5.52 11.87 -7.75
N LEU A 10 5.93 12.39 -8.91
CA LEU A 10 7.32 12.39 -9.35
C LEU A 10 8.22 13.18 -8.41
N VAL A 11 7.80 14.36 -7.98
CA VAL A 11 8.58 15.19 -7.04
C VAL A 11 8.76 14.46 -5.70
N ILE A 12 7.69 13.89 -5.12
CA ILE A 12 7.78 13.16 -3.85
C ILE A 12 8.68 11.93 -3.98
N THR A 13 8.53 11.14 -5.04
CA THR A 13 9.36 9.96 -5.24
C THR A 13 10.82 10.33 -5.48
N ALA A 14 11.09 11.34 -6.29
CA ALA A 14 12.45 11.83 -6.54
C ALA A 14 13.11 12.40 -5.27
N LEU A 15 12.37 13.20 -4.49
CA LEU A 15 12.85 13.71 -3.21
C LEU A 15 13.14 12.58 -2.22
N THR A 16 12.28 11.56 -2.17
CA THR A 16 12.49 10.40 -1.30
C THR A 16 13.72 9.60 -1.74
N GLU A 17 13.89 9.34 -3.03
CA GLU A 17 15.08 8.67 -3.55
C GLU A 17 16.36 9.46 -3.30
N TRP A 18 16.31 10.78 -3.41
CA TRP A 18 17.50 11.62 -3.26
C TRP A 18 17.86 11.88 -1.80
N TRP A 19 16.86 12.16 -0.95
CA TRP A 19 17.06 12.57 0.44
C TRP A 19 17.12 11.40 1.41
N CYS A 20 16.31 10.38 1.15
CA CYS A 20 16.12 9.21 2.04
C CYS A 20 16.22 7.91 1.22
N PRO A 21 17.40 7.65 0.61
CA PRO A 21 17.57 6.48 -0.24
C PRO A 21 17.27 5.20 0.56
N THR A 22 16.34 4.41 0.04
CA THR A 22 15.86 3.18 0.67
C THR A 22 15.81 2.09 -0.39
N SER A 23 16.34 0.91 -0.09
CA SER A 23 16.20 -0.24 -0.98
C SER A 23 14.77 -0.76 -0.94
N MET A 24 14.21 -1.04 -2.11
CA MET A 24 12.88 -1.66 -2.24
C MET A 24 13.05 -3.11 -2.67
N ARG A 25 12.60 -4.05 -1.84
CA ARG A 25 12.55 -5.47 -2.17
C ARG A 25 11.11 -5.86 -2.44
N VAL A 26 10.83 -6.29 -3.64
CA VAL A 26 9.49 -6.61 -4.10
C VAL A 26 9.40 -8.09 -4.45
N SER A 27 8.46 -8.78 -3.86
CA SER A 27 8.17 -10.19 -4.11
C SER A 27 6.67 -10.38 -4.32
N GLY A 28 6.26 -11.55 -4.73
CA GLY A 28 4.84 -11.88 -4.86
C GLY A 28 4.63 -13.38 -4.85
N ASP A 29 3.42 -13.78 -4.58
CA ASP A 29 3.00 -15.17 -4.70
C ASP A 29 2.65 -15.55 -6.16
N GLU A 30 2.18 -16.77 -6.34
CA GLU A 30 1.80 -17.32 -7.63
C GLU A 30 0.74 -16.49 -8.36
N SER A 31 -0.16 -15.84 -7.60
CA SER A 31 -1.27 -15.07 -8.18
C SER A 31 -0.79 -13.86 -9.01
N VAL A 32 0.40 -13.34 -8.74
CA VAL A 32 1.00 -12.20 -9.46
C VAL A 32 2.18 -12.61 -10.34
N ARG A 33 2.32 -13.91 -10.64
CA ARG A 33 3.37 -14.43 -11.52
C ARG A 33 3.44 -13.67 -12.84
N GLY A 34 4.64 -13.30 -13.27
CA GLY A 34 4.90 -12.58 -14.52
C GLY A 34 4.56 -11.09 -14.52
N GLN A 35 3.93 -10.59 -13.45
CA GLN A 35 3.55 -9.18 -13.37
C GLN A 35 4.61 -8.27 -12.71
N ILE A 36 5.61 -8.87 -12.07
CA ILE A 36 6.73 -8.17 -11.44
C ILE A 36 7.98 -8.60 -12.19
N GLN A 37 8.71 -7.65 -12.77
CA GLN A 37 9.86 -7.93 -13.63
C GLN A 37 10.98 -6.93 -13.33
N LEU A 38 12.22 -7.36 -13.55
CA LEU A 38 13.37 -6.47 -13.69
C LEU A 38 13.63 -6.24 -15.16
N THR A 39 13.83 -4.99 -15.56
CA THR A 39 14.33 -4.65 -16.88
C THR A 39 15.81 -5.01 -16.99
N ASP A 40 16.36 -5.08 -18.21
CA ASP A 40 17.79 -5.33 -18.47
C ASP A 40 18.71 -4.34 -17.73
N GLY A 41 18.22 -3.13 -17.44
CA GLY A 41 18.91 -2.13 -16.64
C GLY A 41 18.70 -2.28 -15.11
N GLY A 42 18.14 -3.41 -14.65
CA GLY A 42 17.90 -3.69 -13.21
C GLY A 42 16.85 -2.78 -12.57
N ARG A 43 15.95 -2.17 -13.35
CA ARG A 43 14.83 -1.38 -12.82
C ARG A 43 13.60 -2.25 -12.65
N LEU A 44 12.91 -2.04 -11.53
CA LEU A 44 11.61 -2.68 -11.28
C LEU A 44 10.58 -2.18 -12.32
N LYS A 45 9.89 -3.11 -12.92
CA LYS A 45 8.72 -2.88 -13.79
C LYS A 45 7.58 -3.73 -13.29
N MET A 46 6.44 -3.09 -13.00
CA MET A 46 5.22 -3.77 -12.63
C MET A 46 4.21 -3.68 -13.77
N GLN A 47 3.40 -4.73 -13.93
CA GLN A 47 2.38 -4.84 -14.98
C GLN A 47 1.03 -5.22 -14.36
N PHE A 48 0.61 -4.40 -13.38
CA PHE A 48 -0.71 -4.55 -12.77
C PHE A 48 -1.77 -3.86 -13.61
N PRO A 49 -3.04 -4.26 -13.50
CA PRO A 49 -4.14 -3.62 -14.20
C PRO A 49 -4.23 -2.11 -13.89
N GLU A 50 -4.74 -1.36 -14.85
CA GLU A 50 -4.97 0.08 -14.68
C GLU A 50 -6.06 0.40 -13.65
N ARG A 51 -6.94 -0.59 -13.36
CA ARG A 51 -7.98 -0.43 -12.35
C ARG A 51 -7.94 -1.56 -11.34
N LEU A 52 -7.78 -1.18 -10.07
CA LEU A 52 -7.77 -2.12 -8.96
C LEU A 52 -8.07 -1.42 -7.63
N VAL A 53 -8.44 -2.20 -6.63
CA VAL A 53 -8.35 -1.80 -5.22
C VAL A 53 -7.07 -2.42 -4.65
N LEU A 54 -6.30 -1.59 -3.97
CA LEU A 54 -5.07 -1.98 -3.28
C LEU A 54 -5.31 -1.93 -1.78
N MET A 55 -5.26 -3.07 -1.10
CA MET A 55 -5.27 -3.13 0.35
C MET A 55 -3.87 -3.43 0.89
N SER A 56 -3.54 -2.86 2.05
CA SER A 56 -2.24 -3.03 2.70
C SER A 56 -2.36 -3.02 4.22
N ASN A 57 -1.43 -3.69 4.93
CA ASN A 57 -1.17 -3.42 6.34
C ASN A 57 -0.55 -2.02 6.50
N HIS A 58 -0.57 -1.46 7.70
CA HIS A 58 -0.12 -0.10 7.96
C HIS A 58 0.92 -0.07 9.09
N GLN A 59 2.20 -0.11 8.72
CA GLN A 59 3.32 -0.19 9.67
C GLN A 59 3.81 1.18 10.13
N VAL A 60 3.94 2.13 9.20
CA VAL A 60 4.47 3.49 9.47
C VAL A 60 3.64 4.54 8.72
N TYR A 61 3.74 5.80 9.16
CA TYR A 61 3.02 6.90 8.50
C TYR A 61 3.36 7.09 7.01
N THR A 62 4.53 6.63 6.58
CA THR A 62 5.06 6.80 5.22
C THR A 62 4.79 5.62 4.28
N ASP A 63 4.06 4.59 4.69
CA ASP A 63 3.73 3.43 3.84
C ASP A 63 3.18 3.85 2.48
N TRP A 64 2.30 4.85 2.46
CA TRP A 64 1.69 5.35 1.24
C TRP A 64 2.70 5.93 0.24
N ILE A 65 3.85 6.45 0.68
CA ILE A 65 4.91 6.98 -0.19
C ILE A 65 5.58 5.83 -0.95
N TYR A 66 5.90 4.74 -0.27
CA TYR A 66 6.51 3.57 -0.89
C TYR A 66 5.54 2.87 -1.84
N LEU A 67 4.26 2.77 -1.46
CA LEU A 67 3.22 2.24 -2.36
C LEU A 67 2.96 3.17 -3.55
N TRP A 68 3.10 4.48 -3.39
CA TRP A 68 3.06 5.42 -4.50
C TRP A 68 4.25 5.25 -5.45
N TRP A 69 5.45 5.05 -4.90
CA TRP A 69 6.62 4.72 -5.71
C TRP A 69 6.40 3.43 -6.51
N LEU A 70 5.80 2.40 -5.95
CA LEU A 70 5.40 1.19 -6.67
C LEU A 70 4.36 1.49 -7.76
N ALA A 71 3.39 2.37 -7.50
CA ALA A 71 2.47 2.85 -8.53
C ALA A 71 3.21 3.60 -9.66
N TYR A 72 4.29 4.31 -9.35
CA TYR A 72 5.15 4.94 -10.36
C TYR A 72 5.80 3.90 -11.28
N THR A 73 6.32 2.78 -10.75
CA THR A 73 6.89 1.71 -11.58
C THR A 73 5.87 1.07 -12.54
N ASN A 74 4.58 1.19 -12.22
CA ASN A 74 3.45 0.77 -13.06
C ASN A 74 2.81 1.93 -13.86
N ARG A 75 3.40 3.13 -13.87
CA ARG A 75 2.88 4.34 -14.53
C ARG A 75 1.51 4.81 -14.00
N MET A 76 1.13 4.38 -12.79
CA MET A 76 -0.16 4.68 -12.16
C MET A 76 -0.10 5.77 -11.09
N HIS A 77 1.04 6.41 -10.86
CA HIS A 77 1.26 7.43 -9.82
C HIS A 77 0.37 8.69 -9.96
N GLY A 78 -0.13 9.00 -11.15
CA GLY A 78 -1.13 10.04 -11.37
C GLY A 78 -2.59 9.60 -11.14
N ARG A 79 -2.82 8.31 -10.95
CA ARG A 79 -4.15 7.68 -10.85
C ARG A 79 -4.39 6.92 -9.55
N ILE A 80 -3.50 7.07 -8.56
CA ILE A 80 -3.66 6.50 -7.22
C ILE A 80 -4.54 7.42 -6.36
N TYR A 81 -5.52 6.85 -5.69
CA TYR A 81 -6.41 7.51 -4.73
C TYR A 81 -6.26 6.84 -3.38
N ILE A 82 -6.08 7.62 -2.32
CA ILE A 82 -5.76 7.10 -0.99
C ILE A 82 -6.87 7.50 -0.03
N ILE A 83 -7.32 6.53 0.78
CA ILE A 83 -8.25 6.80 1.88
C ILE A 83 -7.43 7.19 3.11
N LEU A 84 -7.63 8.40 3.59
CA LEU A 84 -6.84 9.04 4.63
C LEU A 84 -7.70 9.47 5.82
N LYS A 85 -7.04 9.68 6.97
CA LYS A 85 -7.67 10.29 8.15
C LYS A 85 -7.98 11.77 7.87
N GLU A 86 -9.17 12.23 8.25
CA GLU A 86 -9.63 13.61 8.00
C GLU A 86 -8.70 14.68 8.57
N SER A 87 -8.06 14.42 9.72
CA SER A 87 -7.12 15.40 10.30
C SER A 87 -5.96 15.78 9.39
N LEU A 88 -5.58 14.93 8.43
CA LEU A 88 -4.52 15.23 7.47
C LEU A 88 -4.91 16.32 6.47
N LYS A 89 -6.20 16.57 6.28
CA LYS A 89 -6.72 17.66 5.43
C LYS A 89 -6.29 19.05 5.92
N TYR A 90 -6.03 19.18 7.22
CA TYR A 90 -5.69 20.46 7.87
C TYR A 90 -4.18 20.71 7.95
N ILE A 91 -3.33 19.82 7.44
CA ILE A 91 -1.91 20.08 7.32
C ILE A 91 -1.69 21.20 6.28
N PRO A 92 -1.05 22.32 6.65
CA PRO A 92 -0.82 23.42 5.72
C PRO A 92 -0.16 22.95 4.41
N VAL A 93 -0.60 23.46 3.27
CA VAL A 93 -0.13 23.16 1.91
C VAL A 93 -0.39 21.70 1.48
N ILE A 94 0.08 20.72 2.29
CA ILE A 94 -0.03 19.29 1.96
C ILE A 94 -1.48 18.82 1.97
N GLY A 95 -2.27 19.21 3.00
CA GLY A 95 -3.67 18.81 3.12
C GLY A 95 -4.55 19.36 2.00
N GLN A 96 -4.27 20.60 1.58
CA GLN A 96 -4.94 21.23 0.44
C GLN A 96 -4.59 20.50 -0.87
N GLY A 97 -3.29 20.19 -1.08
CA GLY A 97 -2.83 19.42 -2.22
C GLY A 97 -3.49 18.04 -2.29
N MET A 98 -3.51 17.29 -1.16
CA MET A 98 -4.18 16.00 -1.08
C MET A 98 -5.68 16.09 -1.40
N SER A 99 -6.36 17.15 -0.94
CA SER A 99 -7.77 17.41 -1.25
C SER A 99 -7.97 17.67 -2.74
N PHE A 100 -7.12 18.48 -3.33
CA PHE A 100 -7.11 18.79 -4.77
C PHE A 100 -6.88 17.54 -5.62
N TYR A 101 -5.98 16.64 -5.19
CA TYR A 101 -5.70 15.38 -5.88
C TYR A 101 -6.78 14.31 -5.73
N GLY A 102 -7.88 14.63 -5.06
CA GLY A 102 -9.03 13.74 -4.95
C GLY A 102 -8.88 12.64 -3.92
N PHE A 103 -7.95 12.76 -2.96
CA PHE A 103 -7.86 11.81 -1.86
C PHE A 103 -9.12 11.82 -1.00
N ILE A 104 -9.43 10.71 -0.39
CA ILE A 104 -10.68 10.48 0.33
C ILE A 104 -10.41 10.60 1.83
N PHE A 105 -10.97 11.62 2.47
CA PHE A 105 -10.78 11.86 3.89
C PHE A 105 -11.94 11.29 4.71
N MET A 106 -11.60 10.51 5.75
CA MET A 106 -12.53 9.82 6.64
C MET A 106 -12.38 10.31 8.07
N ALA A 107 -13.49 10.74 8.69
CA ALA A 107 -13.54 11.11 10.10
C ALA A 107 -13.54 9.91 11.06
N ARG A 108 -13.66 8.69 10.51
CA ARG A 108 -13.82 7.42 11.22
C ARG A 108 -15.15 7.34 12.00
N LYS A 109 -16.16 8.04 11.49
CA LYS A 109 -17.54 7.98 11.94
C LYS A 109 -18.40 7.50 10.78
N TRP A 110 -18.72 6.21 10.74
CA TRP A 110 -19.33 5.56 9.58
C TRP A 110 -20.57 6.29 9.04
N LEU A 111 -21.47 6.70 9.91
CA LEU A 111 -22.71 7.39 9.50
C LEU A 111 -22.46 8.69 8.72
N SER A 112 -21.43 9.46 9.10
CA SER A 112 -21.07 10.69 8.40
C SER A 112 -20.13 10.45 7.22
N ASP A 113 -19.33 9.39 7.27
CA ASP A 113 -18.34 9.09 6.25
C ASP A 113 -18.93 8.38 5.04
N LYS A 114 -19.94 7.52 5.24
CA LYS A 114 -20.56 6.72 4.18
C LYS A 114 -21.06 7.55 2.99
N PRO A 115 -21.84 8.63 3.16
CA PRO A 115 -22.32 9.43 2.04
C PRO A 115 -21.16 10.12 1.27
N ARG A 116 -20.15 10.59 2.01
CA ARG A 116 -18.96 11.22 1.44
C ARG A 116 -18.13 10.22 0.64
N LEU A 117 -17.92 9.02 1.21
CA LEU A 117 -17.20 7.94 0.55
C LEU A 117 -17.95 7.50 -0.72
N GLN A 118 -19.27 7.30 -0.64
CA GLN A 118 -20.11 6.95 -1.78
C GLN A 118 -19.97 7.97 -2.91
N HIS A 119 -20.11 9.26 -2.64
CA HIS A 119 -19.96 10.32 -3.63
C HIS A 119 -18.58 10.31 -4.30
N ARG A 120 -17.50 10.01 -3.52
CA ARG A 120 -16.15 9.91 -4.08
C ARG A 120 -15.99 8.68 -4.95
N LEU A 121 -16.50 7.53 -4.54
CA LEU A 121 -16.46 6.29 -5.31
C LEU A 121 -17.25 6.41 -6.61
N GLU A 122 -18.41 7.11 -6.59
CA GLU A 122 -19.19 7.41 -7.81
C GLU A 122 -18.35 8.19 -8.84
N LYS A 123 -17.57 9.18 -8.37
CA LYS A 123 -16.65 9.93 -9.26
C LYS A 123 -15.55 9.06 -9.85
N LEU A 124 -15.14 7.99 -9.15
CA LEU A 124 -14.14 7.04 -9.64
C LEU A 124 -14.72 6.02 -10.65
N LYS A 125 -16.06 5.99 -10.81
CA LYS A 125 -16.74 5.17 -11.82
C LYS A 125 -16.99 5.92 -13.14
N THR A 126 -16.38 7.08 -13.34
CA THR A 126 -16.52 7.86 -14.57
C THR A 126 -15.96 7.05 -15.75
N LYS A 127 -16.76 6.98 -16.80
CA LYS A 127 -16.37 6.34 -18.06
C LYS A 127 -15.64 7.32 -18.94
N ASN A 128 -14.64 6.85 -19.65
CA ASN A 128 -13.92 7.65 -20.63
C ASN A 128 -14.71 7.65 -21.94
N GLU A 129 -15.38 8.78 -22.26
CA GLU A 129 -16.19 8.92 -23.48
C GLU A 129 -15.34 8.96 -24.77
N GLY A 130 -14.01 9.03 -24.63
CA GLY A 130 -13.06 9.13 -25.74
C GLY A 130 -12.43 7.81 -26.24
N SER A 131 -12.88 6.66 -25.74
CA SER A 131 -12.34 5.37 -26.20
C SER A 131 -12.98 4.95 -27.52
N ASN A 132 -12.21 4.98 -28.61
CA ASN A 132 -12.62 4.50 -29.94
C ASN A 132 -12.86 2.97 -30.00
N SER A 133 -12.83 2.27 -28.88
CA SER A 133 -12.89 0.79 -28.81
C SER A 133 -14.28 0.21 -28.60
N GLY A 134 -15.35 0.99 -28.74
CA GLY A 134 -16.74 0.47 -28.71
C GLY A 134 -17.25 -0.02 -27.35
N SER A 135 -16.39 -0.17 -26.35
CA SER A 135 -16.76 -0.53 -24.98
C SER A 135 -16.44 0.63 -24.04
N PRO A 136 -17.33 0.98 -23.10
CA PRO A 136 -17.09 2.06 -22.17
C PRO A 136 -15.97 1.67 -21.22
N ALA A 137 -14.75 2.12 -21.49
CA ALA A 137 -13.62 1.93 -20.61
C ALA A 137 -13.71 2.92 -19.43
N PHE A 138 -13.58 2.42 -18.21
CA PHE A 138 -13.47 3.27 -17.02
C PHE A 138 -12.10 3.93 -16.95
N ASP A 139 -12.03 5.14 -16.40
CA ASP A 139 -10.74 5.81 -16.14
C ASP A 139 -9.80 4.97 -15.27
N PRO A 140 -8.49 4.96 -15.56
CA PRO A 140 -7.51 4.30 -14.71
C PRO A 140 -7.60 4.74 -13.24
N MET A 141 -7.57 3.77 -12.30
CA MET A 141 -7.75 4.03 -10.87
C MET A 141 -7.10 2.95 -10.01
N TRP A 142 -6.21 3.36 -9.12
CA TRP A 142 -5.75 2.56 -7.99
C TRP A 142 -6.31 3.15 -6.70
N LEU A 143 -7.20 2.43 -6.02
CA LEU A 143 -7.75 2.85 -4.74
C LEU A 143 -6.99 2.17 -3.60
N LEU A 144 -6.12 2.92 -2.91
CA LEU A 144 -5.36 2.44 -1.76
C LEU A 144 -6.17 2.60 -0.47
N ILE A 145 -6.34 1.49 0.24
CA ILE A 145 -6.97 1.44 1.55
C ILE A 145 -6.11 0.64 2.54
N PHE A 146 -6.07 1.12 3.79
CA PHE A 146 -5.48 0.41 4.92
C PHE A 146 -6.61 -0.07 5.84
N PRO A 147 -7.04 -1.34 5.73
CA PRO A 147 -8.17 -1.86 6.52
C PRO A 147 -7.96 -1.82 8.03
N GLU A 148 -6.72 -1.75 8.50
CA GLU A 148 -6.38 -1.57 9.92
C GLU A 148 -6.89 -0.23 10.48
N GLY A 149 -7.09 0.76 9.60
CA GLY A 149 -7.61 2.07 9.94
C GLY A 149 -6.63 2.96 10.72
N THR A 150 -5.45 2.47 11.08
CA THR A 150 -4.38 3.21 11.75
C THR A 150 -3.05 2.47 11.56
N ASN A 151 -1.91 3.16 11.71
CA ASN A 151 -0.61 2.51 11.71
C ASN A 151 -0.36 1.69 12.98
N LEU A 152 0.52 0.71 12.86
CA LEU A 152 0.98 -0.13 13.95
C LEU A 152 1.83 0.69 14.94
N SER A 153 1.48 0.66 16.21
CA SER A 153 2.23 1.23 17.34
C SER A 153 1.93 0.44 18.60
N ALA A 154 2.68 0.64 19.68
CA ALA A 154 2.41 -0.02 20.95
C ALA A 154 0.96 0.19 21.42
N ASN A 155 0.47 1.43 21.34
CA ASN A 155 -0.89 1.77 21.75
C ASN A 155 -1.95 1.14 20.83
N THR A 156 -1.80 1.24 19.51
CA THR A 156 -2.77 0.68 18.56
C THR A 156 -2.78 -0.84 18.59
N LYS A 157 -1.62 -1.46 18.84
CA LYS A 157 -1.49 -2.90 19.03
C LYS A 157 -2.25 -3.39 20.28
N GLY A 158 -2.06 -2.72 21.42
CA GLY A 158 -2.80 -3.06 22.65
C GLY A 158 -4.32 -2.93 22.48
N ARG A 159 -4.78 -1.87 21.82
CA ARG A 159 -6.21 -1.68 21.51
C ARG A 159 -6.75 -2.74 20.56
N SER A 160 -5.97 -3.13 19.55
CA SER A 160 -6.35 -4.19 18.61
C SER A 160 -6.42 -5.56 19.31
N ALA A 161 -5.47 -5.86 20.19
CA ALA A 161 -5.49 -7.10 20.96
C ALA A 161 -6.70 -7.18 21.90
N ALA A 162 -7.02 -6.11 22.61
CA ALA A 162 -8.19 -6.04 23.47
C ALA A 162 -9.52 -6.20 22.67
N TYR A 163 -9.56 -5.63 21.47
CA TYR A 163 -10.70 -5.82 20.56
C TYR A 163 -10.81 -7.28 20.12
N GLY A 164 -9.70 -7.89 19.66
CA GLY A 164 -9.67 -9.30 19.24
C GLY A 164 -10.13 -10.24 20.37
N GLN A 165 -9.60 -10.04 21.58
CA GLN A 165 -10.00 -10.83 22.75
C GLN A 165 -11.50 -10.71 23.05
N LYS A 166 -12.06 -9.48 23.00
CA LYS A 166 -13.49 -9.25 23.21
C LYS A 166 -14.36 -9.94 22.16
N GLN A 167 -13.89 -10.05 20.92
CA GLN A 167 -14.60 -10.66 19.80
C GLN A 167 -14.28 -12.14 19.62
N GLY A 168 -13.43 -12.75 20.44
CA GLY A 168 -13.00 -14.14 20.27
C GLY A 168 -12.17 -14.39 19.02
N LEU A 169 -11.50 -13.34 18.49
CA LEU A 169 -10.68 -13.44 17.29
C LEU A 169 -9.27 -13.96 17.62
N PRO A 170 -8.61 -14.68 16.66
CA PRO A 170 -7.22 -15.08 16.81
C PRO A 170 -6.30 -13.88 17.07
N SER A 171 -5.27 -14.05 17.89
CA SER A 171 -4.28 -12.99 18.12
C SER A 171 -3.39 -12.81 16.90
N MET A 172 -3.00 -11.57 16.62
CA MET A 172 -2.01 -11.22 15.60
C MET A 172 -0.72 -10.77 16.26
N LYS A 173 0.44 -11.08 15.68
CA LYS A 173 1.75 -10.69 16.20
C LYS A 173 2.20 -9.33 15.64
N HIS A 174 2.11 -9.14 14.33
CA HIS A 174 2.75 -8.07 13.57
C HIS A 174 1.78 -7.13 12.85
N ALA A 175 0.52 -7.52 12.74
CA ALA A 175 -0.55 -6.71 12.14
C ALA A 175 -1.60 -6.28 13.18
N LEU A 176 -2.49 -5.37 12.81
CA LEU A 176 -3.69 -5.05 13.56
C LEU A 176 -4.88 -5.79 12.97
N HIS A 177 -5.92 -6.04 13.76
CA HIS A 177 -7.17 -6.61 13.24
C HIS A 177 -7.78 -5.68 12.20
N PRO A 178 -8.14 -6.19 11.01
CA PRO A 178 -8.70 -5.37 9.96
C PRO A 178 -10.14 -4.95 10.30
N ARG A 179 -10.54 -3.80 9.81
CA ARG A 179 -11.92 -3.30 9.86
C ARG A 179 -12.56 -3.53 8.49
N SER A 180 -13.55 -4.37 8.44
CA SER A 180 -14.19 -4.82 7.20
C SER A 180 -15.04 -3.75 6.52
N THR A 181 -15.81 -2.98 7.31
CA THR A 181 -16.90 -2.10 6.83
C THR A 181 -16.50 -1.17 5.69
N GLY A 182 -15.35 -0.49 5.82
CA GLY A 182 -14.91 0.47 4.80
C GLY A 182 -14.48 -0.20 3.50
N LEU A 183 -13.72 -1.29 3.59
CA LEU A 183 -13.28 -2.06 2.43
C LEU A 183 -14.46 -2.75 1.74
N PHE A 184 -15.33 -3.41 2.51
CA PHE A 184 -16.55 -4.03 2.00
C PHE A 184 -17.38 -3.05 1.17
N PHE A 185 -17.67 -1.88 1.74
CA PHE A 185 -18.42 -0.84 1.02
C PHE A 185 -17.71 -0.39 -0.25
N CYS A 186 -16.39 -0.16 -0.23
CA CYS A 186 -15.64 0.21 -1.43
C CYS A 186 -15.75 -0.86 -2.52
N LEU A 187 -15.56 -2.14 -2.17
CA LEU A 187 -15.63 -3.25 -3.13
C LEU A 187 -17.04 -3.41 -3.69
N GLN A 188 -18.09 -3.34 -2.86
CA GLN A 188 -19.47 -3.36 -3.35
C GLN A 188 -19.75 -2.22 -4.32
N GLN A 189 -19.33 -0.99 -4.00
CA GLN A 189 -19.55 0.17 -4.86
C GLN A 189 -18.76 0.09 -6.18
N LEU A 190 -17.62 -0.57 -6.20
CA LEU A 190 -16.76 -0.69 -7.38
C LEU A 190 -16.99 -2.01 -8.15
N ARG A 191 -17.90 -2.86 -7.69
CA ARG A 191 -18.26 -4.11 -8.38
C ARG A 191 -18.63 -3.84 -9.85
N GLY A 192 -18.10 -4.66 -10.76
CA GLY A 192 -18.27 -4.48 -12.21
C GLY A 192 -17.44 -3.36 -12.85
N THR A 193 -16.58 -2.69 -12.08
CA THR A 193 -15.64 -1.68 -12.60
C THR A 193 -14.18 -2.06 -12.37
N ILE A 194 -13.92 -3.05 -11.56
CA ILE A 194 -12.61 -3.65 -11.27
C ILE A 194 -12.73 -5.17 -11.28
N ASP A 195 -11.69 -5.86 -11.69
CA ASP A 195 -11.64 -7.33 -11.73
C ASP A 195 -10.81 -7.90 -10.58
N TRP A 196 -9.91 -7.09 -9.99
CA TRP A 196 -8.91 -7.55 -9.04
C TRP A 196 -8.78 -6.64 -7.82
N VAL A 197 -8.62 -7.30 -6.66
CA VAL A 197 -8.12 -6.69 -5.43
C VAL A 197 -6.68 -7.15 -5.22
N TYR A 198 -5.76 -6.19 -5.15
CA TYR A 198 -4.36 -6.46 -4.84
C TYR A 198 -4.12 -6.26 -3.35
N ASP A 199 -3.35 -7.14 -2.79
CA ASP A 199 -2.96 -7.12 -1.38
C ASP A 199 -1.45 -7.02 -1.26
N SER A 200 -0.98 -5.93 -0.65
CA SER A 200 0.43 -5.76 -0.33
C SER A 200 0.69 -6.01 1.15
N THR A 201 1.72 -6.78 1.46
CA THR A 201 2.25 -6.92 2.81
C THR A 201 3.57 -6.17 2.89
N VAL A 202 3.62 -5.15 3.74
CA VAL A 202 4.77 -4.25 3.88
C VAL A 202 5.50 -4.53 5.19
N SER A 203 6.84 -4.65 5.11
CA SER A 203 7.74 -4.83 6.25
C SER A 203 8.98 -3.94 6.11
N TYR A 204 9.55 -3.53 7.23
CA TYR A 204 10.69 -2.61 7.30
C TYR A 204 11.90 -3.27 7.95
N GLU A 205 13.06 -3.17 7.31
CA GLU A 205 14.32 -3.59 7.88
C GLU A 205 14.96 -2.47 8.73
N GLY A 206 15.44 -2.81 9.91
CA GLY A 206 16.18 -1.90 10.78
C GLY A 206 15.69 -1.81 12.22
N PRO A 207 14.39 -1.88 12.52
CA PRO A 207 13.94 -1.89 13.90
C PRO A 207 14.44 -3.13 14.65
N PRO A 208 14.82 -3.00 15.92
CA PRO A 208 15.14 -4.16 16.77
C PRO A 208 13.94 -5.11 16.91
N LYS A 209 14.20 -6.39 17.11
CA LYS A 209 13.14 -7.38 17.36
C LYS A 209 12.27 -6.95 18.54
N GLY A 210 10.96 -7.04 18.37
CA GLY A 210 9.97 -6.66 19.38
C GLY A 210 9.66 -5.17 19.48
N SER A 211 10.27 -4.33 18.65
CA SER A 211 9.94 -2.90 18.54
C SER A 211 9.00 -2.63 17.36
N TYR A 212 8.38 -1.46 17.36
CA TYR A 212 7.46 -1.05 16.31
C TYR A 212 8.16 -0.12 15.32
N PRO A 213 8.00 -0.35 13.99
CA PRO A 213 8.64 0.47 12.97
C PRO A 213 8.31 1.97 13.05
N ASP A 214 7.10 2.33 13.52
CA ASP A 214 6.65 3.71 13.66
C ASP A 214 7.48 4.54 14.66
N GLN A 215 8.16 3.90 15.60
CA GLN A 215 9.05 4.55 16.56
C GLN A 215 10.38 4.97 15.93
N TYR A 216 10.82 4.25 14.89
CA TYR A 216 12.10 4.47 14.21
C TYR A 216 11.94 5.30 12.94
N PHE A 217 10.91 5.03 12.16
CA PHE A 217 10.69 5.65 10.84
C PHE A 217 9.57 6.69 10.89
N THR A 218 9.76 7.69 11.74
CA THR A 218 8.91 8.89 11.75
C THR A 218 9.26 9.80 10.56
N LEU A 219 8.37 10.72 10.19
CA LEU A 219 8.69 11.76 9.20
C LEU A 219 9.95 12.53 9.60
N ARG A 220 10.12 12.83 10.90
CA ARG A 220 11.30 13.54 11.41
C ARG A 220 12.56 12.71 11.26
N SER A 221 12.56 11.44 11.71
CA SER A 221 13.76 10.58 11.65
C SER A 221 14.17 10.32 10.21
N THR A 222 13.20 10.04 9.35
CA THR A 222 13.45 9.68 7.95
C THR A 222 13.92 10.89 7.14
N TYR A 223 13.15 12.00 7.16
CA TYR A 223 13.41 13.13 6.25
C TYR A 223 14.27 14.24 6.84
N LEU A 224 14.21 14.48 8.16
CA LEU A 224 14.98 15.57 8.78
C LEU A 224 16.28 15.08 9.44
N GLN A 225 16.36 13.83 9.86
CA GLN A 225 17.55 13.26 10.49
C GLN A 225 18.34 12.31 9.59
N GLY A 226 17.89 12.07 8.35
CA GLY A 226 18.57 11.19 7.41
C GLY A 226 18.67 9.73 7.86
N ARG A 227 17.65 9.24 8.58
CA ARG A 227 17.58 7.86 9.08
C ARG A 227 16.44 7.07 8.40
N PRO A 228 16.51 6.84 7.08
CA PRO A 228 15.52 6.02 6.38
C PRO A 228 15.66 4.54 6.78
N PRO A 229 14.63 3.72 6.50
CA PRO A 229 14.77 2.27 6.59
C PRO A 229 15.86 1.77 5.63
N LYS A 230 16.60 0.76 6.05
CA LYS A 230 17.61 0.09 5.19
C LYS A 230 16.96 -0.49 3.94
N SER A 231 15.85 -1.20 4.15
CA SER A 231 14.99 -1.67 3.07
C SER A 231 13.53 -1.67 3.47
N VAL A 232 12.68 -1.54 2.46
CA VAL A 232 11.24 -1.77 2.54
C VAL A 232 10.93 -3.01 1.72
N ASN A 233 10.42 -4.03 2.39
CA ASN A 233 10.03 -5.28 1.75
C ASN A 233 8.54 -5.24 1.48
N VAL A 234 8.12 -5.55 0.25
CA VAL A 234 6.72 -5.55 -0.17
C VAL A 234 6.41 -6.87 -0.87
N HIS A 235 5.50 -7.64 -0.30
CA HIS A 235 5.00 -8.88 -0.89
C HIS A 235 3.61 -8.67 -1.46
N TRP A 236 3.40 -9.14 -2.69
CA TRP A 236 2.17 -8.96 -3.45
C TRP A 236 1.41 -10.25 -3.65
N ARG A 237 0.11 -10.17 -3.54
CA ARG A 237 -0.84 -11.17 -4.00
C ARG A 237 -2.11 -10.48 -4.50
N ARG A 238 -2.94 -11.19 -5.25
CA ARG A 238 -4.20 -10.65 -5.75
C ARG A 238 -5.34 -11.66 -5.60
N PHE A 239 -6.55 -11.12 -5.56
CA PHE A 239 -7.78 -11.88 -5.47
C PHE A 239 -8.73 -11.40 -6.58
N ALA A 240 -9.38 -12.35 -7.29
CA ALA A 240 -10.42 -11.96 -8.24
C ALA A 240 -11.64 -11.43 -7.48
N MET A 241 -12.28 -10.40 -8.02
CA MET A 241 -13.50 -9.84 -7.43
C MET A 241 -14.63 -10.86 -7.32
N SER A 242 -14.66 -11.85 -8.24
CA SER A 242 -15.61 -12.98 -8.22
C SER A 242 -15.47 -13.89 -7.01
N ASP A 243 -14.26 -13.97 -6.45
CA ASP A 243 -13.92 -14.91 -5.38
C ASP A 243 -14.08 -14.28 -3.99
N ILE A 244 -14.41 -12.99 -3.95
CA ILE A 244 -14.61 -12.26 -2.70
C ILE A 244 -16.10 -12.27 -2.35
N PRO A 245 -16.49 -12.72 -1.14
CA PRO A 245 -17.89 -12.80 -0.73
C PRO A 245 -18.46 -11.40 -0.43
N LEU A 246 -18.91 -10.71 -1.46
CA LEU A 246 -19.44 -9.34 -1.35
C LEU A 246 -20.96 -9.27 -1.17
N ASP A 247 -21.64 -10.40 -1.15
CA ASP A 247 -23.10 -10.44 -0.98
C ASP A 247 -23.48 -10.63 0.49
N ASP A 248 -22.56 -11.14 1.31
CA ASP A 248 -22.74 -11.33 2.75
C ASP A 248 -21.60 -10.67 3.55
N GLN A 249 -21.94 -9.74 4.46
CA GLN A 249 -20.93 -9.03 5.23
C GLN A 249 -20.20 -9.93 6.24
N PRO A 250 -20.85 -10.82 7.01
CA PRO A 250 -20.17 -11.79 7.87
C PRO A 250 -19.18 -12.69 7.13
N GLU A 251 -19.53 -13.20 5.95
CA GLU A 251 -18.62 -14.01 5.13
C GLU A 251 -17.42 -13.19 4.66
N PHE A 252 -17.66 -11.93 4.25
CA PHE A 252 -16.57 -11.02 3.91
C PHE A 252 -15.66 -10.73 5.09
N GLU A 253 -16.21 -10.55 6.28
CA GLU A 253 -15.42 -10.33 7.51
C GLU A 253 -14.53 -11.53 7.83
N ALA A 254 -15.05 -12.73 7.71
CA ALA A 254 -14.30 -13.97 7.88
C ALA A 254 -13.20 -14.12 6.80
N TRP A 255 -13.54 -13.82 5.53
CA TRP A 255 -12.58 -13.82 4.43
C TRP A 255 -11.44 -12.82 4.69
N LEU A 256 -11.76 -11.59 5.07
CA LEU A 256 -10.76 -10.55 5.31
C LEU A 256 -9.88 -10.90 6.51
N LEU A 257 -10.45 -11.44 7.59
CA LEU A 257 -9.70 -11.90 8.75
C LEU A 257 -8.71 -13.01 8.37
N ALA A 258 -9.14 -13.98 7.57
CA ALA A 258 -8.27 -15.05 7.09
C ALA A 258 -7.07 -14.49 6.29
N ARG A 259 -7.31 -13.52 5.38
CA ARG A 259 -6.24 -12.84 4.62
C ARG A 259 -5.27 -12.09 5.55
N TRP A 260 -5.78 -11.51 6.65
CA TRP A 260 -4.93 -10.82 7.62
C TRP A 260 -4.11 -11.76 8.49
N LEU A 261 -4.64 -12.93 8.85
CA LEU A 261 -3.86 -13.97 9.54
C LEU A 261 -2.72 -14.51 8.67
N GLU A 262 -2.97 -14.74 7.38
CA GLU A 262 -1.92 -15.10 6.43
C GLU A 262 -0.87 -14.00 6.29
N LYS A 263 -1.30 -12.73 6.26
CA LYS A 263 -0.40 -11.57 6.23
C LYS A 263 0.46 -11.50 7.51
N ASP A 264 -0.12 -11.76 8.66
CA ASP A 264 0.60 -11.80 9.94
C ASP A 264 1.67 -12.90 9.96
N GLN A 265 1.38 -14.06 9.37
CA GLN A 265 2.35 -15.15 9.19
C GLN A 265 3.47 -14.77 8.21
N LEU A 266 3.15 -14.10 7.10
CA LEU A 266 4.14 -13.58 6.15
C LEU A 266 5.08 -12.58 6.84
N LEU A 267 4.54 -11.71 7.68
CA LEU A 267 5.32 -10.76 8.47
C LEU A 267 6.22 -11.48 9.49
N ASP A 268 5.70 -12.50 10.18
CA ASP A 268 6.49 -13.32 11.13
C ASP A 268 7.71 -13.92 10.43
N GLN A 269 7.51 -14.57 9.28
CA GLN A 269 8.59 -15.13 8.47
C GLN A 269 9.58 -14.06 7.99
N CYS A 270 9.08 -12.91 7.55
CA CYS A 270 9.93 -11.80 7.11
C CYS A 270 10.78 -11.25 8.25
N PHE A 271 10.25 -11.16 9.47
CA PHE A 271 11.00 -10.71 10.64
C PHE A 271 12.07 -11.74 11.08
N GLU A 272 11.82 -13.03 10.87
CA GLU A 272 12.79 -14.08 11.19
C GLU A 272 13.92 -14.16 10.16
N THR A 273 13.60 -14.08 8.87
CA THR A 273 14.53 -14.33 7.76
C THR A 273 15.09 -13.06 7.12
N GLY A 274 14.52 -11.89 7.41
CA GLY A 274 14.84 -10.62 6.77
C GLY A 274 14.18 -10.43 5.40
N ARG A 275 13.43 -11.42 4.88
CA ARG A 275 12.78 -11.40 3.56
C ARG A 275 11.42 -12.10 3.60
N PHE A 276 10.51 -11.68 2.73
CA PHE A 276 9.32 -12.48 2.48
C PHE A 276 9.67 -13.76 1.74
N PRO A 277 8.90 -14.85 1.97
CA PRO A 277 9.10 -16.07 1.22
C PRO A 277 8.92 -15.77 -0.26
N THR A 278 9.88 -16.18 -1.06
CA THR A 278 9.72 -16.21 -2.51
C THR A 278 8.83 -17.40 -2.83
N ALA A 279 7.71 -17.17 -3.48
CA ALA A 279 6.89 -18.25 -3.99
C ALA A 279 7.70 -19.12 -4.95
N LEU A 280 7.35 -20.41 -5.00
CA LEU A 280 7.93 -21.48 -5.82
C LEU A 280 8.57 -21.02 -7.14
N ALA A 281 9.59 -21.74 -7.58
CA ALA A 281 10.43 -21.50 -8.77
C ALA A 281 9.76 -20.64 -9.87
N GLY A 282 10.11 -19.38 -9.95
CA GLY A 282 9.54 -18.40 -10.90
C GLY A 282 9.06 -17.08 -10.29
N SER A 283 9.03 -16.93 -8.96
CA SER A 283 8.81 -15.64 -8.35
C SER A 283 10.06 -14.78 -8.41
N ILE A 284 9.90 -13.57 -8.90
CA ILE A 284 11.00 -12.62 -9.03
C ILE A 284 11.10 -11.83 -7.72
N GLU A 285 12.22 -11.96 -7.04
CA GLU A 285 12.63 -10.97 -6.05
C GLU A 285 13.34 -9.85 -6.80
N ALA A 286 12.70 -8.69 -6.88
CA ALA A 286 13.29 -7.51 -7.49
C ALA A 286 13.75 -6.57 -6.38
N GLU A 287 15.04 -6.27 -6.32
CA GLU A 287 15.59 -5.25 -5.44
C GLU A 287 15.92 -4.00 -6.26
N SER A 288 15.29 -2.88 -5.91
CA SER A 288 15.65 -1.57 -6.44
C SER A 288 16.64 -0.92 -5.49
N VAL A 289 17.89 -0.85 -5.89
CA VAL A 289 18.95 -0.15 -5.14
C VAL A 289 18.93 1.34 -5.50
N PRO A 290 18.97 2.27 -4.52
CA PRO A 290 19.04 3.70 -4.78
C PRO A 290 20.23 4.07 -5.68
N LYS A 291 20.05 5.07 -6.55
CA LYS A 291 21.10 5.51 -7.51
C LYS A 291 22.44 5.84 -6.83
N LYS A 292 22.42 6.45 -5.65
CA LYS A 292 23.64 6.78 -4.89
C LYS A 292 24.46 5.54 -4.52
N GLN A 293 23.82 4.45 -4.15
CA GLN A 293 24.52 3.20 -3.84
C GLN A 293 25.07 2.52 -5.10
N LYS A 294 24.38 2.64 -6.25
CA LYS A 294 24.89 2.12 -7.53
C LYS A 294 26.13 2.89 -8.02
N ILE A 295 26.15 4.22 -7.84
CA ILE A 295 27.32 5.04 -8.19
C ILE A 295 28.50 4.66 -7.31
N ALA A 296 28.33 4.54 -5.99
CA ALA A 296 29.40 4.11 -5.08
C ALA A 296 29.95 2.73 -5.41
N ALA A 297 29.07 1.78 -5.77
CA ALA A 297 29.49 0.45 -6.19
C ALA A 297 30.22 0.43 -7.55
N ALA A 298 29.86 1.34 -8.48
CA ALA A 298 30.50 1.47 -9.77
C ALA A 298 31.90 2.12 -9.68
N ASP A 299 32.07 3.03 -8.72
CA ASP A 299 33.33 3.78 -8.53
C ASP A 299 34.33 3.07 -7.62
N GLY A 300 34.05 1.83 -7.19
CA GLY A 300 34.99 1.02 -6.39
C GLY A 300 35.32 1.57 -5.00
N TYR A 301 34.56 2.53 -4.52
CA TYR A 301 34.70 3.03 -3.16
C TYR A 301 34.03 2.07 -2.19
N ALA A 302 34.86 1.46 -1.35
CA ALA A 302 34.48 0.58 -0.29
C ALA A 302 33.43 1.21 0.64
N GLU A 303 32.58 0.35 1.13
CA GLU A 303 31.64 0.58 2.21
C GLU A 303 32.24 1.47 3.29
N THR A 304 31.60 2.58 3.58
CA THR A 304 31.79 3.28 4.84
C THR A 304 30.63 2.92 5.78
N PRO A 305 30.92 2.64 7.07
CA PRO A 305 30.09 1.96 8.05
C PRO A 305 28.78 2.67 8.42
#